data_eb4e772f462d021be42e109a60cde9f6
#
_entry.id   eb4e772f462d021be42e109a60cde9f6
#
_cell.length_a   1.000
_cell.length_b   1.000
_cell.length_c   1.000
_cell.angle_alpha   90.00
_cell.angle_beta   90.00
_cell.angle_gamma   90.00
#
_symmetry.space_group_name_H-M   'P 1'
#
loop_
_entity.id
_entity.type
_entity.pdbx_description
1 polymer ?
#
loop_
_entity_poly.entity_id
_entity_poly.type
_entity_poly.pdbx_seq_one_letter_code
_entity_poly.pdbx_strand_id
1 'polypeptide(L)'
;MELEYRFAGMDELDFLVRMRIRDLRMFSECAAGTKLEDAIRRFYEIKMKENACRTLLGYAGRELAATATLYFYDVLPSNENPSGRVGQITNVWVDEAFRRQGIATRMVERLMEEARGEAKMVCLNSSEQALGMYERMGFYSKKGYLVYYLS
;
A
#
# COMPACT_ATOMS: atom_id res chain seq x y z
N MET A 1 -9.13 -18.47 -11.99
CA MET A 1 -9.31 -17.32 -12.89
C MET A 1 -8.15 -16.37 -12.76
N GLU A 2 -7.52 -16.06 -13.87
CA GLU A 2 -6.41 -15.14 -13.87
C GLU A 2 -6.92 -13.70 -13.82
N LEU A 3 -6.26 -12.88 -13.01
CA LEU A 3 -6.56 -11.47 -12.93
C LEU A 3 -5.68 -10.67 -13.89
N GLU A 4 -6.21 -9.59 -14.40
CA GLU A 4 -5.43 -8.60 -15.12
C GLU A 4 -4.99 -7.51 -14.15
N TYR A 5 -3.71 -7.18 -14.18
CA TYR A 5 -3.13 -6.19 -13.28
C TYR A 5 -2.70 -4.96 -14.04
N ARG A 6 -3.01 -3.78 -13.47
CA ARG A 6 -2.54 -2.51 -14.00
C ARG A 6 -2.40 -1.50 -12.89
N PHE A 7 -1.58 -0.49 -13.09
CA PHE A 7 -1.45 0.60 -12.14
C PHE A 7 -2.51 1.67 -12.42
N ALA A 8 -3.07 2.22 -11.34
CA ALA A 8 -4.07 3.28 -11.44
C ALA A 8 -3.45 4.56 -11.99
N GLY A 9 -4.18 5.26 -12.84
CA GLY A 9 -3.77 6.55 -13.38
C GLY A 9 -4.37 7.73 -12.61
N MET A 10 -3.91 8.93 -12.94
CA MET A 10 -4.40 10.18 -12.31
C MET A 10 -5.89 10.40 -12.52
N ASP A 11 -6.43 9.90 -13.61
CA ASP A 11 -7.87 9.98 -13.90
C ASP A 11 -8.71 9.15 -12.92
N GLU A 12 -8.06 8.30 -12.13
CA GLU A 12 -8.73 7.46 -11.13
C GLU A 12 -8.56 7.99 -9.70
N LEU A 13 -8.17 9.24 -9.56
CA LEU A 13 -7.94 9.84 -8.23
C LEU A 13 -9.14 9.73 -7.30
N ASP A 14 -10.34 10.05 -7.79
CA ASP A 14 -11.55 9.95 -6.99
C ASP A 14 -11.81 8.52 -6.50
N PHE A 15 -11.58 7.56 -7.38
CA PHE A 15 -11.71 6.15 -7.05
C PHE A 15 -10.73 5.73 -5.94
N LEU A 16 -9.47 6.15 -6.04
CA LEU A 16 -8.45 5.84 -5.04
C LEU A 16 -8.80 6.43 -3.68
N VAL A 17 -9.30 7.65 -3.66
CA VAL A 17 -9.72 8.32 -2.42
C VAL A 17 -10.86 7.55 -1.76
N ARG A 18 -11.89 7.18 -2.54
CA ARG A 18 -13.02 6.41 -2.02
C ARG A 18 -12.59 5.06 -1.47
N MET A 19 -11.67 4.39 -2.13
CA MET A 19 -11.15 3.10 -1.66
C MET A 19 -10.43 3.24 -0.33
N ARG A 20 -9.59 4.26 -0.19
CA ARG A 20 -8.88 4.49 1.07
C ARG A 20 -9.84 4.77 2.22
N ILE A 21 -10.87 5.58 1.99
CA ILE A 21 -11.90 5.87 2.99
C ILE A 21 -12.62 4.58 3.38
N ARG A 22 -12.98 3.75 2.40
CA ARG A 22 -13.61 2.46 2.66
C ARG A 22 -12.74 1.56 3.54
N ASP A 23 -11.45 1.46 3.22
CA ASP A 23 -10.53 0.62 3.97
C ASP A 23 -10.35 1.11 5.40
N LEU A 24 -10.27 2.41 5.60
CA LEU A 24 -10.18 3.00 6.94
C LEU A 24 -11.42 2.70 7.77
N ARG A 25 -12.61 2.74 7.17
CA ARG A 25 -13.86 2.43 7.87
C ARG A 25 -13.97 0.97 8.26
N MET A 26 -13.37 0.08 7.49
CA MET A 26 -13.40 -1.35 7.78
C MET A 26 -12.50 -1.73 8.96
N PHE A 27 -11.40 -0.99 9.16
CA PHE A 27 -10.38 -1.35 10.14
C PHE A 27 -10.31 -0.42 11.36
N SER A 28 -11.06 0.67 11.34
CA SER A 28 -11.13 1.58 12.48
C SER A 28 -12.43 2.36 12.45
N GLU A 29 -12.92 2.76 13.63
CA GLU A 29 -14.06 3.66 13.75
C GLU A 29 -13.62 5.08 13.37
N CYS A 30 -13.15 5.24 12.16
CA CYS A 30 -12.75 6.55 11.70
C CYS A 30 -13.98 7.28 11.18
N ALA A 31 -14.36 8.33 11.87
CA ALA A 31 -15.27 9.31 11.32
C ALA A 31 -14.45 10.09 10.30
N ALA A 32 -14.36 9.55 9.07
CA ALA A 32 -13.68 10.25 8.00
C ALA A 32 -14.49 11.50 7.68
N GLY A 33 -14.12 12.60 8.30
CA GLY A 33 -14.67 13.91 7.96
C GLY A 33 -14.05 14.40 6.66
N THR A 34 -14.61 15.47 6.13
CA THR A 34 -14.15 16.13 4.91
C THR A 34 -12.66 16.44 4.94
N LYS A 35 -12.12 16.79 6.12
CA LYS A 35 -10.69 17.12 6.26
C LYS A 35 -9.78 15.93 5.98
N LEU A 36 -10.17 14.74 6.43
CA LEU A 36 -9.38 13.53 6.14
C LEU A 36 -9.44 13.19 4.67
N GLU A 37 -10.62 13.27 4.07
CA GLU A 37 -10.78 13.03 2.64
C GLU A 37 -9.91 13.97 1.82
N ASP A 38 -9.90 15.26 2.15
CA ASP A 38 -9.06 16.25 1.46
C ASP A 38 -7.58 15.94 1.63
N ALA A 39 -7.15 15.50 2.82
CA ALA A 39 -5.75 15.14 3.07
C ALA A 39 -5.34 13.92 2.26
N ILE A 40 -6.21 12.92 2.16
CA ILE A 40 -5.96 11.72 1.36
C ILE A 40 -5.84 12.09 -0.12
N ARG A 41 -6.76 12.91 -0.61
CA ARG A 41 -6.75 13.37 -2.00
C ARG A 41 -5.46 14.10 -2.34
N ARG A 42 -5.05 15.01 -1.46
CA ARG A 42 -3.80 15.77 -1.64
C ARG A 42 -2.59 14.85 -1.66
N PHE A 43 -2.56 13.86 -0.79
CA PHE A 43 -1.46 12.89 -0.74
C PHE A 43 -1.32 12.16 -2.07
N TYR A 44 -2.40 11.56 -2.57
CA TYR A 44 -2.37 10.85 -3.84
C TYR A 44 -1.98 11.76 -4.98
N GLU A 45 -2.58 12.94 -5.06
CA GLU A 45 -2.33 13.87 -6.16
C GLU A 45 -0.86 14.25 -6.23
N ILE A 46 -0.26 14.67 -5.11
CA ILE A 46 1.14 15.08 -5.06
C ILE A 46 2.06 13.89 -5.34
N LYS A 47 1.86 12.79 -4.64
CA LYS A 47 2.75 11.64 -4.77
C LYS A 47 2.66 10.97 -6.14
N MET A 48 1.47 10.91 -6.72
CA MET A 48 1.33 10.34 -8.06
C MET A 48 1.99 11.22 -9.12
N LYS A 49 1.89 12.54 -9.00
CA LYS A 49 2.59 13.47 -9.91
C LYS A 49 4.10 13.31 -9.82
N GLU A 50 4.62 13.01 -8.65
CA GLU A 50 6.05 12.76 -8.43
C GLU A 50 6.47 11.32 -8.79
N ASN A 51 5.53 10.51 -9.26
CA ASN A 51 5.73 9.08 -9.48
C ASN A 51 6.18 8.34 -8.21
N ALA A 52 5.73 8.84 -7.06
CA ALA A 52 6.09 8.31 -5.74
C ALA A 52 4.95 7.58 -5.04
N CYS A 53 3.83 7.35 -5.73
CA CYS A 53 2.73 6.53 -5.22
C CYS A 53 2.13 5.77 -6.39
N ARG A 54 2.08 4.45 -6.26
CA ARG A 54 1.59 3.55 -7.32
C ARG A 54 0.64 2.55 -6.71
N THR A 55 -0.59 2.53 -7.21
CA THR A 55 -1.59 1.55 -6.77
C THR A 55 -1.80 0.52 -7.86
N LEU A 56 -1.52 -0.73 -7.53
CA LEU A 56 -1.77 -1.86 -8.42
C LEU A 56 -3.20 -2.32 -8.23
N LEU A 57 -3.91 -2.45 -9.34
CA LEU A 57 -5.30 -2.92 -9.37
C LEU A 57 -5.34 -4.27 -10.07
N GLY A 58 -6.07 -5.21 -9.50
CA GLY A 58 -6.29 -6.53 -10.09
C GLY A 58 -7.76 -6.70 -10.44
N TYR A 59 -8.04 -6.99 -11.70
CA TYR A 59 -9.40 -7.15 -12.21
C TYR A 59 -9.68 -8.56 -12.70
N ALA A 60 -10.84 -9.06 -12.36
CA ALA A 60 -11.42 -10.25 -12.96
C ALA A 60 -12.49 -9.75 -13.94
N GLY A 61 -12.12 -9.61 -15.21
CA GLY A 61 -12.98 -8.93 -16.17
C GLY A 61 -13.18 -7.47 -15.79
N ARG A 62 -14.42 -7.10 -15.48
CA ARG A 62 -14.75 -5.73 -15.05
C ARG A 62 -14.81 -5.56 -13.54
N GLU A 63 -14.66 -6.65 -12.80
CA GLU A 63 -14.78 -6.64 -11.36
C GLU A 63 -13.42 -6.41 -10.71
N LEU A 64 -13.34 -5.42 -9.83
CA LEU A 64 -12.13 -5.19 -9.04
C LEU A 64 -12.01 -6.30 -7.99
N ALA A 65 -10.96 -7.08 -8.09
CA ALA A 65 -10.72 -8.21 -7.19
C ALA A 65 -9.67 -7.94 -6.14
N ALA A 66 -8.74 -7.03 -6.40
CA ALA A 66 -7.63 -6.82 -5.48
C ALA A 66 -6.95 -5.46 -5.70
N THR A 67 -6.35 -4.93 -4.65
CA THR A 67 -5.56 -3.70 -4.70
C THR A 67 -4.33 -3.83 -3.80
N ALA A 68 -3.28 -3.09 -4.14
CA ALA A 68 -2.12 -2.92 -3.28
C ALA A 68 -1.40 -1.63 -3.67
N THR A 69 -0.97 -0.85 -2.69
CA THR A 69 -0.35 0.45 -2.93
C THR A 69 1.07 0.48 -2.40
N LEU A 70 1.96 1.08 -3.17
CA LEU A 70 3.34 1.37 -2.79
C LEU A 70 3.54 2.87 -2.90
N TYR A 71 4.06 3.49 -1.84
CA TYR A 71 4.49 4.89 -1.95
C TYR A 71 5.87 5.06 -1.32
N PHE A 72 6.58 6.10 -1.74
CA PHE A 72 7.94 6.39 -1.30
C PHE A 72 8.00 7.64 -0.45
N TYR A 73 8.90 7.64 0.51
CA TYR A 73 9.23 8.82 1.33
C TYR A 73 10.68 8.73 1.77
N ASP A 74 11.19 9.83 2.30
CA ASP A 74 12.59 9.90 2.70
C ASP A 74 12.73 9.94 4.21
N VAL A 75 13.76 9.26 4.71
CA VAL A 75 14.19 9.33 6.10
C VAL A 75 15.65 9.75 6.14
N LEU A 76 16.15 10.08 7.31
CA LEU A 76 17.56 10.41 7.46
C LEU A 76 18.41 9.21 7.05
N PRO A 77 19.37 9.37 6.13
CA PRO A 77 20.20 8.24 5.68
C PRO A 77 20.94 7.55 6.82
N SER A 78 21.09 6.24 6.68
CA SER A 78 21.75 5.39 7.66
C SER A 78 22.61 4.35 6.95
N ASN A 79 23.38 3.59 7.71
CA ASN A 79 24.18 2.50 7.14
C ASN A 79 23.31 1.45 6.47
N GLU A 80 22.13 1.18 7.02
CA GLU A 80 21.20 0.19 6.47
C GLU A 80 20.48 0.71 5.24
N ASN A 81 20.32 2.02 5.15
CA ASN A 81 19.60 2.67 4.05
C ASN A 81 20.31 3.96 3.68
N PRO A 82 21.42 3.87 2.91
CA PRO A 82 22.25 5.04 2.61
C PRO A 82 21.55 6.14 1.83
N SER A 83 20.56 5.80 0.98
CA SER A 83 19.81 6.81 0.23
C SER A 83 18.76 7.50 1.08
N GLY A 84 18.35 6.89 2.19
CA GLY A 84 17.24 7.37 2.99
C GLY A 84 15.87 7.16 2.36
N ARG A 85 15.81 6.54 1.20
CA ARG A 85 14.54 6.32 0.51
C ARG A 85 13.86 5.08 1.05
N VAL A 86 12.57 5.19 1.39
CA VAL A 86 11.78 4.08 1.92
C VAL A 86 10.55 3.87 1.05
N GLY A 87 10.25 2.61 0.74
CA GLY A 87 8.99 2.23 0.14
C GLY A 87 8.04 1.74 1.22
N GLN A 88 6.79 2.20 1.19
CA GLN A 88 5.75 1.78 2.12
C GLN A 88 4.65 1.07 1.35
N ILE A 89 4.35 -0.16 1.75
CA ILE A 89 3.23 -0.90 1.17
C ILE A 89 2.02 -0.75 2.09
N THR A 90 0.87 -0.46 1.50
CA THR A 90 -0.37 -0.24 2.22
C THR A 90 -1.56 -0.63 1.36
N ASN A 91 -2.76 -0.65 1.94
CA ASN A 91 -4.00 -0.94 1.22
C ASN A 91 -3.97 -2.26 0.45
N VAL A 92 -3.33 -3.27 0.99
CA VAL A 92 -3.33 -4.60 0.38
C VAL A 92 -4.68 -5.25 0.69
N TRP A 93 -5.46 -5.47 -0.36
CA TRP A 93 -6.80 -6.00 -0.22
C TRP A 93 -7.10 -6.98 -1.35
N VAL A 94 -7.74 -8.08 -0.99
CA VAL A 94 -8.26 -9.06 -1.96
C VAL A 94 -9.72 -9.32 -1.59
N ASP A 95 -10.60 -9.18 -2.57
CA ASP A 95 -12.01 -9.45 -2.38
C ASP A 95 -12.21 -10.90 -1.91
N GLU A 96 -13.16 -11.10 -1.01
CA GLU A 96 -13.41 -12.39 -0.38
C GLU A 96 -13.57 -13.53 -1.40
N ALA A 97 -14.25 -13.25 -2.50
CA ALA A 97 -14.48 -14.24 -3.56
C ALA A 97 -13.18 -14.72 -4.23
N PHE A 98 -12.08 -13.98 -4.09
CA PHE A 98 -10.82 -14.27 -4.76
C PHE A 98 -9.69 -14.65 -3.79
N ARG A 99 -9.99 -14.80 -2.51
CA ARG A 99 -8.98 -15.14 -1.49
C ARG A 99 -8.47 -16.57 -1.64
N ARG A 100 -7.34 -16.86 -1.00
CA ARG A 100 -6.68 -18.18 -0.96
C ARG A 100 -6.15 -18.65 -2.31
N GLN A 101 -5.87 -17.72 -3.21
CA GLN A 101 -5.31 -18.02 -4.53
C GLN A 101 -3.91 -17.43 -4.73
N GLY A 102 -3.30 -16.90 -3.67
CA GLY A 102 -1.98 -16.30 -3.75
C GLY A 102 -1.95 -14.92 -4.40
N ILE A 103 -3.10 -14.27 -4.53
CA ILE A 103 -3.19 -12.96 -5.21
C ILE A 103 -2.46 -11.88 -4.43
N ALA A 104 -2.65 -11.79 -3.11
CA ALA A 104 -1.98 -10.79 -2.30
C ALA A 104 -0.46 -10.92 -2.40
N THR A 105 0.07 -12.14 -2.31
CA THR A 105 1.50 -12.41 -2.45
C THR A 105 2.00 -11.92 -3.80
N ARG A 106 1.30 -12.25 -4.87
CA ARG A 106 1.68 -11.87 -6.22
C ARG A 106 1.69 -10.35 -6.41
N MET A 107 0.70 -9.67 -5.84
CA MET A 107 0.64 -8.21 -5.92
C MET A 107 1.78 -7.56 -5.13
N VAL A 108 2.06 -8.04 -3.94
CA VAL A 108 3.17 -7.52 -3.12
C VAL A 108 4.50 -7.77 -3.82
N GLU A 109 4.71 -8.94 -4.40
CA GLU A 109 5.91 -9.23 -5.19
C GLU A 109 6.10 -8.23 -6.33
N ARG A 110 5.01 -7.91 -7.03
CA ARG A 110 5.05 -6.92 -8.11
C ARG A 110 5.46 -5.54 -7.59
N LEU A 111 4.91 -5.13 -6.44
CA LEU A 111 5.30 -3.86 -5.83
C LEU A 111 6.75 -3.88 -5.36
N MET A 112 7.24 -5.00 -4.84
CA MET A 112 8.64 -5.13 -4.45
C MET A 112 9.57 -4.94 -5.64
N GLU A 113 9.20 -5.43 -6.82
CA GLU A 113 9.97 -5.22 -8.03
C GLU A 113 10.00 -3.73 -8.43
N GLU A 114 8.86 -3.05 -8.28
CA GLU A 114 8.79 -1.61 -8.51
C GLU A 114 9.72 -0.84 -7.56
N ALA A 115 9.86 -1.30 -6.33
CA ALA A 115 10.67 -0.64 -5.31
C ALA A 115 12.17 -0.86 -5.48
N ARG A 116 12.60 -1.98 -6.08
CA ARG A 116 14.01 -2.39 -6.10
C ARG A 116 14.97 -1.39 -6.72
N GLY A 117 14.55 -0.64 -7.69
CA GLY A 117 15.41 0.36 -8.31
C GLY A 117 15.43 1.70 -7.60
N GLU A 118 14.58 1.89 -6.60
CA GLU A 118 14.34 3.21 -6.01
C GLU A 118 14.57 3.27 -4.51
N ALA A 119 14.50 2.15 -3.80
CA ALA A 119 14.67 2.11 -2.35
C ALA A 119 15.42 0.86 -1.93
N LYS A 120 16.12 0.95 -0.81
CA LYS A 120 16.81 -0.19 -0.19
C LYS A 120 15.96 -0.84 0.89
N MET A 121 14.88 -0.19 1.29
CA MET A 121 14.06 -0.61 2.41
C MET A 121 12.59 -0.48 2.06
N VAL A 122 11.83 -1.52 2.34
CA VAL A 122 10.37 -1.50 2.17
C VAL A 122 9.74 -1.89 3.50
N CYS A 123 8.75 -1.11 3.93
CA CYS A 123 8.05 -1.31 5.19
C CYS A 123 6.57 -1.54 4.96
N LEU A 124 5.92 -2.18 5.90
CA LEU A 124 4.47 -2.29 5.92
C LEU A 124 3.99 -2.57 7.34
N ASN A 125 2.71 -2.29 7.58
CA ASN A 125 2.03 -2.69 8.79
C ASN A 125 1.16 -3.89 8.43
N SER A 126 1.34 -4.99 9.11
CA SER A 126 0.61 -6.23 8.83
C SER A 126 -0.51 -6.46 9.82
N SER A 127 -1.63 -6.97 9.33
CA SER A 127 -2.63 -7.58 10.21
C SER A 127 -2.06 -8.90 10.75
N GLU A 128 -2.61 -9.39 11.86
CA GLU A 128 -2.21 -10.68 12.40
C GLU A 128 -2.43 -11.81 11.39
N GLN A 129 -3.51 -11.73 10.64
CA GLN A 129 -3.85 -12.75 9.64
C GLN A 129 -2.86 -12.80 8.49
N ALA A 130 -2.32 -11.65 8.08
CA ALA A 130 -1.41 -11.57 6.95
C ALA A 130 0.06 -11.74 7.34
N LEU A 131 0.38 -11.69 8.63
CA LEU A 131 1.77 -11.72 9.10
C LEU A 131 2.55 -12.92 8.55
N GLY A 132 1.98 -14.10 8.62
CA GLY A 132 2.64 -15.31 8.12
C GLY A 132 2.99 -15.24 6.64
N MET A 133 2.12 -14.64 5.85
CA MET A 133 2.37 -14.45 4.43
C MET A 133 3.58 -13.54 4.20
N TYR A 134 3.63 -12.41 4.89
CA TYR A 134 4.75 -11.49 4.76
C TYR A 134 6.06 -12.08 5.25
N GLU A 135 6.02 -12.84 6.36
CA GLU A 135 7.22 -13.51 6.86
C GLU A 135 7.74 -14.53 5.85
N ARG A 136 6.87 -15.28 5.19
CA ARG A 136 7.29 -16.22 4.13
C ARG A 136 7.92 -15.51 2.94
N MET A 137 7.55 -14.26 2.71
CA MET A 137 8.14 -13.43 1.65
C MET A 137 9.49 -12.84 2.02
N GLY A 138 9.88 -12.92 3.30
CA GLY A 138 11.14 -12.39 3.78
C GLY A 138 11.05 -11.12 4.62
N PHE A 139 9.84 -10.63 4.87
CA PHE A 139 9.65 -9.50 5.79
C PHE A 139 9.87 -9.99 7.23
N TYR A 140 10.43 -9.14 8.05
CA TYR A 140 10.61 -9.46 9.48
C TYR A 140 10.33 -8.23 10.33
N SER A 141 9.91 -8.47 11.57
CA SER A 141 9.61 -7.41 12.51
C SER A 141 10.88 -6.77 13.03
N LYS A 142 10.93 -5.44 13.01
CA LYS A 142 12.03 -4.69 13.58
C LYS A 142 11.66 -4.27 15.00
N LYS A 143 12.46 -4.69 15.98
CA LYS A 143 12.24 -4.33 17.38
C LYS A 143 12.66 -2.89 17.64
N GLY A 144 12.00 -2.26 18.58
CA GLY A 144 12.36 -0.92 19.02
C GLY A 144 11.64 0.22 18.32
N TYR A 145 10.67 -0.10 17.47
CA TYR A 145 9.85 0.93 16.84
C TYR A 145 8.75 1.36 17.80
N LEU A 146 8.79 2.61 18.23
CA LEU A 146 7.85 3.14 19.21
C LEU A 146 7.04 4.28 18.60
N VAL A 147 5.78 4.38 18.99
CA VAL A 147 4.87 5.42 18.49
C VAL A 147 4.29 6.20 19.67
N TYR A 148 4.26 7.51 19.55
CA TYR A 148 3.60 8.41 20.50
C TYR A 148 2.74 9.37 19.68
N TYR A 149 1.44 9.38 19.95
CA TYR A 149 0.52 10.28 19.26
C TYR A 149 0.43 11.62 19.99
N LEU A 150 0.66 12.70 19.27
CA LEU A 150 0.59 14.05 19.82
C LEU A 150 -0.84 14.53 19.80
N SER A 151 -1.30 15.06 20.93
CA SER A 151 -2.66 15.58 21.04
C SER A 151 -2.77 17.02 20.52
#